data_c9681e01e8ce0f2ed78ad41434876f3b
#
_entry.id   c9681e01e8ce0f2ed78ad41434876f3b
#
_cell.length_a   1.000
_cell.length_b   1.000
_cell.length_c   1.000
_cell.angle_alpha   90.00
_cell.angle_beta   90.00
_cell.angle_gamma   90.00
#
_symmetry.space_group_name_H-M   'P 1'
#
loop_
_entity.id
_entity.type
_entity.pdbx_description
1 polymer ?
#
loop_
_entity_poly.entity_id
_entity_poly.type
_entity_poly.pdbx_seq_one_letter_code
_entity_poly.pdbx_strand_id
1 'polypeptide(L)'
;SVGKATDSLVSYSSSTSATKQGAYGLDVSAIATQGGLLGDLDLTTGSTTIAASTTLNVTLDGKTSLVSLAAGTYTASSLATLLQTSINGNSTFKDNGSTVTATINGSGQLQLQSTRYGSASNVNLADGTGTGAASFTGTVLNGTAGIDVAGKLNGITATGTGQYLTGATGSDAEGLKILISGGSLGARGTVNFSRGYASQVSSLLSTVVGTSGSISGATDGINRSIKEIGKQRDILNSRLFDTEARYRAQFTALDSIVSSLNNTSSFLTQQLAALTASTK
;
A
#
# COMPACT_ATOMS: atom_id res chain seq x y z
N SER A 1 -12.02 -0.83 13.12
CA SER A 1 -11.08 -1.76 13.76
C SER A 1 -10.59 -1.18 15.08
N VAL A 2 -10.51 -1.98 16.11
CA VAL A 2 -10.00 -1.58 17.43
C VAL A 2 -8.97 -2.62 17.86
N GLY A 3 -7.80 -2.11 18.28
CA GLY A 3 -6.78 -2.92 18.93
C GLY A 3 -6.56 -2.44 20.36
N LYS A 4 -6.40 -3.36 21.30
CA LYS A 4 -6.10 -3.06 22.70
C LYS A 4 -4.98 -3.98 23.19
N ALA A 5 -3.89 -3.38 23.64
CA ALA A 5 -2.82 -4.10 24.31
C ALA A 5 -3.09 -4.24 25.81
N THR A 6 -2.58 -5.30 26.41
CA THR A 6 -2.61 -5.51 27.87
C THR A 6 -1.49 -4.74 28.57
N ASP A 7 -0.40 -4.43 27.88
CA ASP A 7 0.72 -3.63 28.36
C ASP A 7 0.47 -2.14 28.09
N SER A 8 0.68 -1.27 29.09
CA SER A 8 0.45 0.16 29.00
C SER A 8 1.45 0.92 28.10
N LEU A 9 2.62 0.35 27.84
CA LEU A 9 3.65 0.90 26.96
C LEU A 9 3.52 0.38 25.51
N VAL A 10 2.47 -0.39 25.23
CA VAL A 10 2.13 -0.90 23.90
C VAL A 10 0.78 -0.34 23.49
N SER A 11 0.70 0.22 22.31
CA SER A 11 -0.54 0.75 21.77
C SER A 11 -0.78 0.27 20.34
N TYR A 12 -2.05 0.03 20.00
CA TYR A 12 -2.47 -0.23 18.63
C TYR A 12 -2.31 1.05 17.79
N SER A 13 -1.71 0.93 16.62
CA SER A 13 -1.56 2.02 15.66
C SER A 13 -2.49 1.85 14.47
N SER A 14 -2.38 0.74 13.75
CA SER A 14 -3.17 0.46 12.55
C SER A 14 -3.21 -1.03 12.25
N SER A 15 -4.05 -1.39 11.29
CA SER A 15 -4.15 -2.74 10.74
C SER A 15 -4.57 -2.70 9.27
N THR A 16 -4.36 -3.79 8.55
CA THR A 16 -4.80 -3.94 7.15
C THR A 16 -6.03 -4.84 7.05
N SER A 17 -6.55 -4.99 5.83
CA SER A 17 -7.61 -5.96 5.55
C SER A 17 -7.16 -7.41 5.73
N ALA A 18 -5.86 -7.69 5.67
CA ALA A 18 -5.30 -9.03 5.88
C ALA A 18 -5.23 -9.43 7.36
N THR A 19 -5.19 -8.46 8.30
CA THR A 19 -5.13 -8.75 9.74
C THR A 19 -6.36 -9.51 10.19
N LYS A 20 -6.23 -10.70 10.73
CA LYS A 20 -7.34 -11.48 11.29
C LYS A 20 -7.71 -10.98 12.69
N GLN A 21 -8.94 -11.22 13.11
CA GLN A 21 -9.36 -10.95 14.49
C GLN A 21 -8.76 -11.99 15.44
N GLY A 22 -8.31 -11.53 16.60
CA GLY A 22 -7.72 -12.42 17.59
C GLY A 22 -6.90 -11.71 18.66
N ALA A 23 -6.35 -12.50 19.57
CA ALA A 23 -5.39 -12.09 20.58
C ALA A 23 -3.99 -12.53 20.12
N TYR A 24 -3.07 -11.58 20.02
CA TYR A 24 -1.70 -11.81 19.57
C TYR A 24 -0.73 -11.67 20.75
N GLY A 25 -0.08 -12.75 21.13
CA GLY A 25 0.99 -12.72 22.12
C GLY A 25 2.16 -11.88 21.59
N LEU A 26 2.59 -10.90 22.37
CA LEU A 26 3.72 -10.02 22.04
C LEU A 26 4.96 -10.44 22.82
N ASP A 27 6.05 -10.67 22.12
CA ASP A 27 7.39 -10.83 22.68
C ASP A 27 8.33 -9.81 22.04
N VAL A 28 9.05 -9.04 22.87
CA VAL A 28 9.94 -7.96 22.43
C VAL A 28 11.39 -8.36 22.66
N SER A 29 12.18 -8.43 21.61
CA SER A 29 13.60 -8.81 21.66
C SER A 29 14.55 -7.60 21.63
N ALA A 30 14.13 -6.45 21.12
CA ALA A 30 14.85 -5.19 21.20
C ALA A 30 13.90 -4.00 21.30
N ILE A 31 14.25 -3.01 22.11
CA ILE A 31 13.55 -1.72 22.18
C ILE A 31 14.22 -0.74 21.23
N ALA A 32 13.42 0.05 20.53
CA ALA A 32 13.94 1.10 19.66
C ALA A 32 14.75 2.13 20.42
N THR A 33 15.88 2.54 19.88
CA THR A 33 16.71 3.61 20.42
C THR A 33 16.82 4.78 19.46
N GLN A 34 17.17 5.94 20.00
CA GLN A 34 17.49 7.13 19.23
C GLN A 34 18.97 7.10 18.81
N GLY A 35 19.26 7.57 17.60
CA GLY A 35 20.63 7.79 17.15
C GLY A 35 21.16 9.12 17.68
N GLY A 36 22.47 9.19 17.88
CA GLY A 36 23.07 10.41 18.40
C GLY A 36 24.60 10.41 18.27
N LEU A 37 25.18 11.56 18.51
CA LEU A 37 26.63 11.78 18.54
C LEU A 37 27.00 12.19 19.95
N LEU A 38 27.97 11.53 20.54
CA LEU A 38 28.57 11.89 21.81
C LEU A 38 30.04 12.31 21.54
N GLY A 39 30.37 13.59 21.75
CA GLY A 39 31.73 14.09 21.65
C GLY A 39 32.63 13.52 22.74
N ASP A 40 33.94 13.65 22.57
CA ASP A 40 34.98 13.20 23.53
C ASP A 40 35.72 14.38 24.18
N LEU A 41 35.39 15.64 23.83
CA LEU A 41 36.00 16.85 24.39
C LEU A 41 35.22 17.35 25.61
N ASP A 42 35.91 17.60 26.74
CA ASP A 42 35.33 18.28 27.86
C ASP A 42 35.27 19.82 27.61
N LEU A 43 34.06 20.32 27.43
CA LEU A 43 33.77 21.73 27.14
C LEU A 43 33.60 22.59 28.41
N THR A 44 33.65 22.00 29.60
CA THR A 44 33.47 22.73 30.87
C THR A 44 34.74 23.41 31.35
N THR A 45 35.91 23.04 30.82
CA THR A 45 37.22 23.56 31.16
C THR A 45 37.53 24.94 30.56
N GLY A 46 36.65 25.45 29.69
CA GLY A 46 36.87 26.72 29.00
C GLY A 46 35.64 27.22 28.27
N SER A 47 35.86 28.04 27.27
CA SER A 47 34.85 28.50 26.32
C SER A 47 35.23 28.19 24.88
N THR A 48 34.24 27.95 24.03
CA THR A 48 34.43 27.70 22.61
C THR A 48 34.16 28.98 21.82
N THR A 49 35.12 29.42 21.00
CA THR A 49 34.91 30.57 20.10
C THR A 49 34.51 30.11 18.70
N ILE A 50 33.36 30.56 18.27
CA ILE A 50 32.86 30.33 16.89
C ILE A 50 33.25 31.52 16.03
N ALA A 51 34.01 31.32 14.98
CA ALA A 51 34.43 32.33 14.03
C ALA A 51 33.26 32.83 13.17
N ALA A 52 33.43 34.05 12.62
CA ALA A 52 32.46 34.57 11.65
C ALA A 52 32.31 33.61 10.42
N SER A 53 31.11 33.55 9.88
CA SER A 53 30.77 32.70 8.72
C SER A 53 31.03 31.19 8.92
N THR A 54 30.98 30.73 10.19
CA THR A 54 31.09 29.30 10.47
C THR A 54 29.85 28.56 10.01
N THR A 55 30.08 27.49 9.28
CA THR A 55 29.05 26.51 8.86
C THR A 55 29.47 25.08 9.18
N LEU A 56 28.52 24.24 9.49
CA LEU A 56 28.71 22.81 9.66
C LEU A 56 27.88 22.03 8.64
N ASN A 57 28.41 20.96 8.16
CA ASN A 57 27.68 19.99 7.38
C ASN A 57 27.07 18.97 8.34
N VAL A 58 25.77 19.10 8.60
CA VAL A 58 25.04 18.26 9.56
C VAL A 58 24.25 17.21 8.80
N THR A 59 24.42 15.94 9.17
CA THR A 59 23.51 14.87 8.74
C THR A 59 22.63 14.48 9.92
N LEU A 60 21.32 14.65 9.75
CA LEU A 60 20.31 14.29 10.73
C LEU A 60 19.24 13.42 10.08
N ASP A 61 19.04 12.21 10.61
CA ASP A 61 18.04 11.24 10.14
C ASP A 61 18.09 11.01 8.64
N GLY A 62 19.31 10.84 8.10
CA GLY A 62 19.57 10.58 6.69
C GLY A 62 19.45 11.79 5.76
N LYS A 63 19.24 13.01 6.31
CA LYS A 63 19.27 14.27 5.54
C LYS A 63 20.52 15.05 5.90
N THR A 64 21.18 15.63 4.90
CA THR A 64 22.37 16.45 5.07
C THR A 64 22.09 17.89 4.65
N SER A 65 22.52 18.85 5.48
CA SER A 65 22.39 20.27 5.18
C SER A 65 23.50 21.08 5.84
N LEU A 66 23.86 22.21 5.23
CA LEU A 66 24.73 23.21 5.84
C LEU A 66 23.94 23.99 6.91
N VAL A 67 24.49 24.05 8.10
CA VAL A 67 23.95 24.79 9.24
C VAL A 67 24.91 25.91 9.59
N SER A 68 24.44 27.15 9.54
CA SER A 68 25.22 28.33 9.94
C SER A 68 25.20 28.52 11.45
N LEU A 69 26.35 28.78 12.04
CA LEU A 69 26.49 29.09 13.48
C LEU A 69 26.79 30.57 13.65
N ALA A 70 26.16 31.19 14.65
CA ALA A 70 26.44 32.57 15.02
C ALA A 70 27.84 32.69 15.60
N ALA A 71 28.59 33.71 15.17
CA ALA A 71 29.90 33.99 15.72
C ALA A 71 29.79 34.45 17.19
N GLY A 72 30.77 34.08 18.00
CA GLY A 72 30.78 34.45 19.42
C GLY A 72 31.60 33.48 20.27
N THR A 73 31.71 33.79 21.56
CA THR A 73 32.35 32.92 22.57
C THR A 73 31.27 32.33 23.46
N TYR A 74 31.23 31.01 23.52
CA TYR A 74 30.15 30.25 24.15
C TYR A 74 30.66 29.37 25.29
N THR A 75 29.94 29.34 26.37
CA THR A 75 30.09 28.29 27.40
C THR A 75 29.55 26.97 26.85
N ALA A 76 29.89 25.84 27.48
CA ALA A 76 29.39 24.52 27.07
C ALA A 76 27.86 24.49 26.87
N SER A 77 27.09 24.99 27.84
CA SER A 77 25.63 24.98 27.75
C SER A 77 25.06 25.93 26.70
N SER A 78 25.66 27.11 26.53
CA SER A 78 25.21 28.05 25.48
C SER A 78 25.58 27.57 24.08
N LEU A 79 26.68 26.84 23.94
CA LEU A 79 27.06 26.17 22.71
C LEU A 79 26.05 25.05 22.33
N ALA A 80 25.68 24.23 23.31
CA ALA A 80 24.65 23.19 23.07
C ALA A 80 23.32 23.82 22.61
N THR A 81 22.89 24.92 23.28
CA THR A 81 21.69 25.67 22.88
C THR A 81 21.82 26.26 21.47
N LEU A 82 22.98 26.82 21.11
CA LEU A 82 23.25 27.34 19.77
C LEU A 82 23.10 26.25 18.73
N LEU A 83 23.76 25.10 18.91
CA LEU A 83 23.72 23.95 17.99
C LEU A 83 22.30 23.44 17.84
N GLN A 84 21.58 23.20 18.95
CA GLN A 84 20.20 22.75 18.89
C GLN A 84 19.31 23.72 18.11
N THR A 85 19.40 24.99 18.38
CA THR A 85 18.58 26.03 17.73
C THR A 85 18.90 26.15 16.26
N SER A 86 20.20 26.13 15.90
CA SER A 86 20.65 26.26 14.53
C SER A 86 20.28 25.03 13.69
N ILE A 87 20.43 23.81 14.21
CA ILE A 87 20.06 22.58 13.53
C ILE A 87 18.54 22.49 13.39
N ASN A 88 17.79 22.68 14.47
CA ASN A 88 16.33 22.61 14.45
C ASN A 88 15.69 23.77 13.67
N GLY A 89 16.41 24.88 13.47
CA GLY A 89 16.02 26.03 12.67
C GLY A 89 16.16 25.76 11.14
N ASN A 90 16.97 24.80 10.73
CA ASN A 90 17.26 24.52 9.33
C ASN A 90 16.03 23.93 8.61
N SER A 91 15.69 24.49 7.45
CA SER A 91 14.49 24.10 6.67
C SER A 91 14.52 22.63 6.23
N THR A 92 15.68 22.12 5.79
CA THR A 92 15.84 20.73 5.35
C THR A 92 15.45 19.73 6.44
N PHE A 93 15.79 20.00 7.69
CA PHE A 93 15.46 19.12 8.81
C PHE A 93 14.00 19.28 9.24
N LYS A 94 13.49 20.52 9.24
CA LYS A 94 12.06 20.80 9.50
C LYS A 94 11.15 20.08 8.51
N ASP A 95 11.47 20.16 7.21
CA ASP A 95 10.67 19.52 6.15
C ASP A 95 10.73 17.98 6.24
N ASN A 96 11.83 17.44 6.80
CA ASN A 96 11.94 16.00 7.10
C ASN A 96 11.27 15.60 8.43
N GLY A 97 10.77 16.56 9.23
CA GLY A 97 10.24 16.30 10.57
C GLY A 97 11.30 15.81 11.55
N SER A 98 12.57 16.17 11.33
CA SER A 98 13.71 15.78 12.16
C SER A 98 14.10 16.91 13.10
N THR A 99 14.34 16.58 14.35
CA THR A 99 14.86 17.51 15.37
C THR A 99 15.93 16.82 16.20
N VAL A 100 16.80 17.62 16.80
CA VAL A 100 17.87 17.17 17.68
C VAL A 100 17.74 17.83 19.03
N THR A 101 18.09 17.10 20.09
CA THR A 101 18.39 17.68 21.41
C THR A 101 19.91 17.74 21.59
N ALA A 102 20.40 18.86 22.11
CA ALA A 102 21.80 19.04 22.41
C ALA A 102 21.96 19.29 23.92
N THR A 103 22.78 18.47 24.55
CA THR A 103 23.03 18.56 25.99
C THR A 103 24.52 18.43 26.29
N ILE A 104 24.95 18.86 27.46
CA ILE A 104 26.27 18.58 28.01
C ILE A 104 26.09 17.49 29.06
N ASN A 105 26.79 16.38 28.94
CA ASN A 105 26.72 15.29 29.90
C ASN A 105 27.53 15.58 31.18
N GLY A 106 27.49 14.65 32.12
CA GLY A 106 28.23 14.80 33.41
C GLY A 106 29.76 14.85 33.29
N SER A 107 30.31 14.46 32.12
CA SER A 107 31.75 14.53 31.78
C SER A 107 32.10 15.79 30.97
N GLY A 108 31.20 16.76 30.86
CA GLY A 108 31.43 17.98 30.09
C GLY A 108 31.34 17.85 28.58
N GLN A 109 30.96 16.68 28.06
CA GLN A 109 30.96 16.37 26.64
C GLN A 109 29.62 16.77 25.99
N LEU A 110 29.70 17.25 24.74
CA LEU A 110 28.52 17.53 23.91
C LEU A 110 27.85 16.25 23.50
N GLN A 111 26.57 16.12 23.75
CA GLN A 111 25.70 15.05 23.26
C GLN A 111 24.65 15.65 22.37
N LEU A 112 24.60 15.21 21.09
CA LEU A 112 23.54 15.50 20.13
C LEU A 112 22.72 14.22 19.93
N GLN A 113 21.42 14.28 20.14
CA GLN A 113 20.55 13.13 20.03
C GLN A 113 19.36 13.46 19.14
N SER A 114 19.13 12.68 18.08
CA SER A 114 17.91 12.80 17.30
C SER A 114 16.69 12.47 18.17
N THR A 115 15.58 13.15 17.94
CA THR A 115 14.31 12.82 18.60
C THR A 115 13.60 11.64 17.93
N ARG A 116 14.05 11.23 16.76
CA ARG A 116 13.52 10.06 16.04
C ARG A 116 14.11 8.77 16.63
N TYR A 117 13.30 7.70 16.60
CA TYR A 117 13.73 6.36 16.99
C TYR A 117 14.01 5.48 15.77
N GLY A 118 14.87 4.47 15.94
CA GLY A 118 15.11 3.43 14.96
C GLY A 118 16.36 3.63 14.12
N SER A 119 16.60 2.71 13.22
CA SER A 119 17.81 2.64 12.40
C SER A 119 18.00 3.85 11.44
N ALA A 120 16.91 4.55 11.12
CA ALA A 120 16.94 5.78 10.33
C ALA A 120 17.37 7.01 11.15
N SER A 121 17.42 6.90 12.48
CA SER A 121 17.82 7.98 13.38
C SER A 121 19.35 8.04 13.47
N ASN A 122 19.94 9.17 13.11
CA ASN A 122 21.39 9.41 13.25
C ASN A 122 21.69 10.89 13.35
N VAL A 123 22.86 11.22 13.91
CA VAL A 123 23.45 12.57 13.92
C VAL A 123 24.91 12.46 13.57
N ASN A 124 25.35 13.11 12.49
CA ASN A 124 26.76 13.22 12.13
C ASN A 124 27.10 14.68 11.84
N LEU A 125 28.30 15.08 12.13
CA LEU A 125 28.84 16.39 11.83
C LEU A 125 30.03 16.25 10.89
N ALA A 126 30.17 17.24 10.00
CA ALA A 126 31.39 17.43 9.23
C ALA A 126 31.66 18.93 9.12
N ASP A 127 32.92 19.27 8.91
CA ASP A 127 33.32 20.66 8.77
C ASP A 127 32.73 21.28 7.50
N GLY A 128 32.31 22.53 7.64
CA GLY A 128 31.99 23.43 6.54
C GLY A 128 33.06 24.52 6.42
N THR A 129 32.70 25.74 6.81
CA THR A 129 33.65 26.89 6.85
C THR A 129 33.83 27.38 8.27
N GLY A 130 34.96 28.07 8.57
CA GLY A 130 35.21 28.67 9.85
C GLY A 130 35.62 27.67 10.95
N THR A 131 34.99 27.72 12.10
CA THR A 131 35.32 26.85 13.23
C THR A 131 34.84 25.43 12.96
N GLY A 132 35.77 24.47 12.93
CA GLY A 132 35.45 23.05 12.68
C GLY A 132 34.74 22.38 13.85
N ALA A 133 34.01 21.31 13.56
CA ALA A 133 33.21 20.54 14.52
C ALA A 133 34.09 19.97 15.66
N ALA A 134 35.33 19.59 15.35
CA ALA A 134 36.28 19.09 16.34
C ALA A 134 36.55 20.07 17.51
N SER A 135 36.31 21.37 17.33
CA SER A 135 36.48 22.36 18.37
C SER A 135 35.45 22.22 19.53
N PHE A 136 34.40 21.41 19.33
CA PHE A 136 33.37 21.15 20.33
C PHE A 136 32.92 19.70 20.44
N THR A 137 33.30 18.85 19.54
CA THR A 137 33.04 17.38 19.66
C THR A 137 34.31 16.58 19.94
N GLY A 138 35.50 17.17 19.76
CA GLY A 138 36.76 16.46 19.84
C GLY A 138 37.00 15.65 18.55
N THR A 139 37.40 14.38 18.69
CA THR A 139 37.68 13.50 17.53
C THR A 139 36.45 12.84 16.97
N VAL A 140 35.31 12.86 17.67
CA VAL A 140 34.08 12.18 17.29
C VAL A 140 33.23 13.10 16.40
N LEU A 141 33.14 12.77 15.11
CA LEU A 141 32.31 13.50 14.13
C LEU A 141 31.11 12.68 13.66
N ASN A 142 31.20 11.35 13.76
CA ASN A 142 30.14 10.43 13.38
C ASN A 142 29.47 9.83 14.62
N GLY A 143 28.18 9.97 14.69
CA GLY A 143 27.38 9.38 15.74
C GLY A 143 27.03 7.91 15.50
N THR A 144 26.36 7.32 16.47
CA THR A 144 25.79 5.98 16.38
C THR A 144 24.33 6.07 15.94
N ALA A 145 23.96 5.27 14.94
CA ALA A 145 22.55 5.17 14.54
C ALA A 145 21.71 4.51 15.63
N GLY A 146 20.44 4.86 15.71
CA GLY A 146 19.48 4.15 16.54
C GLY A 146 19.23 2.73 16.03
N ILE A 147 18.48 1.96 16.78
CA ILE A 147 18.01 0.62 16.40
C ILE A 147 16.49 0.58 16.38
N ASP A 148 15.94 -0.19 15.47
CA ASP A 148 14.50 -0.43 15.39
C ASP A 148 14.05 -1.38 16.50
N VAL A 149 12.79 -1.27 16.90
CA VAL A 149 12.16 -2.28 17.76
C VAL A 149 12.19 -3.64 17.06
N ALA A 150 12.45 -4.70 17.80
CA ALA A 150 12.36 -6.06 17.28
C ALA A 150 11.53 -6.94 18.20
N GLY A 151 10.79 -7.88 17.62
CA GLY A 151 9.93 -8.77 18.39
C GLY A 151 9.14 -9.74 17.53
N LYS A 152 8.25 -10.46 18.20
CA LYS A 152 7.37 -11.48 17.59
C LYS A 152 5.92 -11.24 17.98
N LEU A 153 5.02 -11.54 17.06
CA LEU A 153 3.59 -11.64 17.29
C LEU A 153 3.15 -13.10 17.11
N ASN A 154 2.59 -13.70 18.15
CA ASN A 154 2.28 -15.14 18.21
C ASN A 154 3.47 -16.05 17.79
N GLY A 155 4.68 -15.71 18.22
CA GLY A 155 5.89 -16.47 17.91
C GLY A 155 6.47 -16.23 16.51
N ILE A 156 5.77 -15.48 15.63
CA ILE A 156 6.24 -15.13 14.28
C ILE A 156 6.98 -13.78 14.34
N THR A 157 8.18 -13.73 13.76
CA THR A 157 9.00 -12.52 13.72
C THR A 157 8.26 -11.41 12.98
N ALA A 158 8.13 -10.25 13.62
CA ALA A 158 7.50 -9.07 13.08
C ALA A 158 8.56 -8.06 12.62
N THR A 159 8.19 -7.15 11.71
CA THR A 159 9.10 -6.13 11.16
C THR A 159 9.06 -4.88 12.03
N GLY A 160 10.23 -4.46 12.54
CA GLY A 160 10.39 -3.20 13.26
C GLY A 160 10.72 -2.03 12.35
N THR A 161 10.19 -0.85 12.67
CA THR A 161 10.56 0.43 12.05
C THR A 161 10.41 1.53 13.10
N GLY A 162 11.49 2.07 13.60
CA GLY A 162 11.46 2.93 14.78
C GLY A 162 10.86 2.17 15.97
N GLN A 163 9.88 2.75 16.60
CA GLN A 163 9.14 2.15 17.72
C GLN A 163 7.94 1.28 17.25
N TYR A 164 7.70 1.18 15.95
CA TYR A 164 6.58 0.42 15.40
C TYR A 164 6.98 -1.00 15.05
N LEU A 165 6.21 -1.96 15.54
CA LEU A 165 6.31 -3.37 15.18
C LEU A 165 5.11 -3.75 14.31
N THR A 166 5.37 -4.33 13.14
CA THR A 166 4.35 -4.70 12.16
C THR A 166 4.34 -6.20 11.94
N GLY A 167 3.20 -6.83 12.04
CA GLY A 167 3.01 -8.26 11.82
C GLY A 167 3.39 -8.69 10.40
N ALA A 168 4.08 -9.81 10.30
CA ALA A 168 4.65 -10.33 9.07
C ALA A 168 3.58 -10.72 8.04
N THR A 169 3.91 -10.56 6.76
CA THR A 169 3.08 -11.02 5.65
C THR A 169 2.85 -12.54 5.72
N GLY A 170 1.62 -12.98 5.44
CA GLY A 170 1.20 -14.38 5.50
C GLY A 170 0.86 -14.88 6.91
N SER A 171 1.07 -14.07 7.96
CA SER A 171 0.66 -14.39 9.32
C SER A 171 -0.77 -13.90 9.61
N ASP A 172 -1.40 -14.43 10.65
CA ASP A 172 -2.71 -13.93 11.11
C ASP A 172 -2.63 -12.47 11.59
N ALA A 173 -1.46 -12.03 12.06
CA ALA A 173 -1.16 -10.64 12.44
C ALA A 173 -0.73 -9.75 11.28
N GLU A 174 -0.81 -10.21 10.03
CA GLU A 174 -0.32 -9.46 8.87
C GLU A 174 -0.83 -8.01 8.85
N GLY A 175 0.12 -7.07 8.79
CA GLY A 175 -0.18 -5.63 8.76
C GLY A 175 -0.74 -5.05 10.06
N LEU A 176 -0.82 -5.82 11.14
CA LEU A 176 -1.10 -5.31 12.48
C LEU A 176 0.11 -4.49 12.94
N LYS A 177 -0.06 -3.19 13.07
CA LYS A 177 0.99 -2.24 13.48
C LYS A 177 0.74 -1.75 14.90
N ILE A 178 1.72 -1.94 15.76
CA ILE A 178 1.70 -1.53 17.17
C ILE A 178 2.88 -0.62 17.47
N LEU A 179 2.68 0.34 18.34
CA LEU A 179 3.72 1.20 18.87
C LEU A 179 4.20 0.62 20.21
N ILE A 180 5.52 0.50 20.39
CA ILE A 180 6.18 0.07 21.61
C ILE A 180 7.03 1.23 22.09
N SER A 181 6.57 1.95 23.13
CA SER A 181 7.20 3.17 23.61
C SER A 181 8.32 2.96 24.64
N GLY A 182 8.58 1.70 24.97
CA GLY A 182 9.62 1.34 25.96
C GLY A 182 9.25 0.08 26.73
N GLY A 183 9.90 -0.14 27.86
CA GLY A 183 9.64 -1.26 28.79
C GLY A 183 10.69 -2.37 28.73
N SER A 184 10.42 -3.51 29.37
CA SER A 184 11.34 -4.65 29.43
C SER A 184 11.30 -5.50 28.14
N LEU A 185 12.35 -6.24 27.91
CA LEU A 185 12.41 -7.30 26.89
C LEU A 185 11.63 -8.54 27.34
N GLY A 186 11.30 -9.40 26.39
CA GLY A 186 10.57 -10.66 26.59
C GLY A 186 9.07 -10.53 26.39
N ALA A 187 8.30 -11.38 27.03
CA ALA A 187 6.84 -11.44 26.89
C ALA A 187 6.16 -10.17 27.44
N ARG A 188 5.38 -9.51 26.61
CA ARG A 188 4.70 -8.23 26.89
C ARG A 188 3.16 -8.36 26.87
N GLY A 189 2.65 -9.54 27.21
CA GLY A 189 1.21 -9.80 27.21
C GLY A 189 0.64 -9.99 25.82
N THR A 190 -0.57 -9.48 25.58
CA THR A 190 -1.30 -9.69 24.34
C THR A 190 -1.81 -8.37 23.73
N VAL A 191 -1.90 -8.36 22.40
CA VAL A 191 -2.61 -7.33 21.64
C VAL A 191 -3.89 -7.96 21.09
N ASN A 192 -5.03 -7.53 21.61
CA ASN A 192 -6.33 -7.99 21.17
C ASN A 192 -6.81 -7.11 20.01
N PHE A 193 -7.04 -7.71 18.86
CA PHE A 193 -7.52 -7.01 17.66
C PHE A 193 -8.92 -7.48 17.29
N SER A 194 -9.84 -6.54 17.09
CA SER A 194 -11.20 -6.82 16.64
C SER A 194 -11.61 -5.87 15.50
N ARG A 195 -12.44 -6.37 14.62
CA ARG A 195 -13.11 -5.56 13.59
C ARG A 195 -14.54 -5.27 14.04
N GLY A 196 -14.95 -4.01 13.95
CA GLY A 196 -16.33 -3.63 14.24
C GLY A 196 -17.31 -4.29 13.27
N TYR A 197 -18.55 -4.47 13.70
CA TYR A 197 -19.64 -5.08 12.89
C TYR A 197 -19.80 -4.41 11.53
N ALA A 198 -19.67 -3.09 11.45
CA ALA A 198 -19.74 -2.34 10.19
C ALA A 198 -18.68 -2.78 9.18
N SER A 199 -17.45 -3.05 9.63
CA SER A 199 -16.38 -3.57 8.78
C SER A 199 -16.64 -5.00 8.29
N GLN A 200 -17.25 -5.85 9.14
CA GLN A 200 -17.62 -7.21 8.77
C GLN A 200 -18.75 -7.22 7.74
N VAL A 201 -19.78 -6.38 7.94
CA VAL A 201 -20.87 -6.21 6.99
C VAL A 201 -20.37 -5.64 5.67
N SER A 202 -19.48 -4.65 5.68
CA SER A 202 -18.86 -4.11 4.46
C SER A 202 -18.09 -5.18 3.69
N SER A 203 -17.33 -6.03 4.39
CA SER A 203 -16.58 -7.15 3.78
C SER A 203 -17.54 -8.19 3.16
N LEU A 204 -18.63 -8.52 3.87
CA LEU A 204 -19.67 -9.42 3.37
C LEU A 204 -20.37 -8.85 2.14
N LEU A 205 -20.75 -7.57 2.18
CA LEU A 205 -21.35 -6.87 1.04
C LEU A 205 -20.41 -6.86 -0.18
N SER A 206 -19.12 -6.60 0.01
CA SER A 206 -18.12 -6.68 -1.07
C SER A 206 -18.06 -8.08 -1.70
N THR A 207 -18.16 -9.13 -0.89
CA THR A 207 -18.15 -10.52 -1.39
C THR A 207 -19.43 -10.86 -2.17
N VAL A 208 -20.56 -10.30 -1.79
CA VAL A 208 -21.86 -10.58 -2.43
C VAL A 208 -22.12 -9.68 -3.64
N VAL A 209 -21.92 -8.36 -3.48
CA VAL A 209 -22.31 -7.33 -4.48
C VAL A 209 -21.13 -6.84 -5.33
N GLY A 210 -19.88 -7.10 -4.92
CA GLY A 210 -18.68 -6.66 -5.64
C GLY A 210 -18.62 -7.20 -7.07
N THR A 211 -17.75 -6.61 -7.90
CA THR A 211 -17.58 -6.98 -9.33
C THR A 211 -17.22 -8.46 -9.57
N SER A 212 -16.61 -9.11 -8.57
CA SER A 212 -16.34 -10.57 -8.56
C SER A 212 -17.24 -11.31 -7.57
N GLY A 213 -18.31 -10.68 -7.09
CA GLY A 213 -19.22 -11.24 -6.10
C GLY A 213 -20.21 -12.23 -6.72
N SER A 214 -20.93 -12.95 -5.84
CA SER A 214 -21.88 -13.99 -6.25
C SER A 214 -23.02 -13.43 -7.12
N ILE A 215 -23.49 -12.19 -6.87
CA ILE A 215 -24.51 -11.54 -7.68
C ILE A 215 -23.99 -11.22 -9.08
N SER A 216 -22.77 -10.67 -9.21
CA SER A 216 -22.15 -10.40 -10.51
C SER A 216 -21.98 -11.69 -11.31
N GLY A 217 -21.48 -12.77 -10.69
CA GLY A 217 -21.33 -14.07 -11.34
C GLY A 217 -22.67 -14.65 -11.82
N ALA A 218 -23.75 -14.53 -11.03
CA ALA A 218 -25.09 -14.95 -11.44
C ALA A 218 -25.62 -14.09 -12.61
N THR A 219 -25.41 -12.77 -12.57
CA THR A 219 -25.81 -11.86 -13.66
C THR A 219 -25.08 -12.20 -14.96
N ASP A 220 -23.78 -12.47 -14.89
CA ASP A 220 -22.98 -12.88 -16.06
C ASP A 220 -23.42 -14.25 -16.60
N GLY A 221 -23.82 -15.16 -15.73
CA GLY A 221 -24.42 -16.44 -16.10
C GLY A 221 -25.74 -16.25 -16.88
N ILE A 222 -26.63 -15.43 -16.35
CA ILE A 222 -27.91 -15.10 -17.01
C ILE A 222 -27.65 -14.41 -18.37
N ASN A 223 -26.76 -13.45 -18.43
CA ASN A 223 -26.44 -12.75 -19.68
C ASN A 223 -25.86 -13.69 -20.75
N ARG A 224 -25.06 -14.70 -20.35
CA ARG A 224 -24.58 -15.76 -21.27
C ARG A 224 -25.74 -16.61 -21.78
N SER A 225 -26.66 -16.99 -20.90
CA SER A 225 -27.86 -17.75 -21.28
C SER A 225 -28.76 -16.98 -22.26
N ILE A 226 -28.97 -15.68 -22.01
CA ILE A 226 -29.75 -14.81 -22.91
C ILE A 226 -29.08 -14.75 -24.31
N LYS A 227 -27.76 -14.59 -24.38
CA LYS A 227 -27.03 -14.60 -25.67
C LYS A 227 -27.15 -15.92 -26.37
N GLU A 228 -27.10 -17.04 -25.68
CA GLU A 228 -27.24 -18.36 -26.26
C GLU A 228 -28.66 -18.60 -26.80
N ILE A 229 -29.70 -18.22 -26.04
CA ILE A 229 -31.08 -18.25 -26.50
C ILE A 229 -31.26 -17.37 -27.77
N GLY A 230 -30.62 -16.19 -27.80
CA GLY A 230 -30.58 -15.33 -28.97
C GLY A 230 -30.04 -16.05 -30.23
N LYS A 231 -28.88 -16.69 -30.08
CA LYS A 231 -28.32 -17.51 -31.20
C LYS A 231 -29.21 -18.63 -31.64
N GLN A 232 -29.82 -19.36 -30.70
CA GLN A 232 -30.75 -20.44 -31.04
C GLN A 232 -31.98 -19.93 -31.81
N ARG A 233 -32.52 -18.76 -31.39
CA ARG A 233 -33.60 -18.08 -32.10
C ARG A 233 -33.18 -17.71 -33.55
N ASP A 234 -32.00 -17.17 -33.72
CA ASP A 234 -31.49 -16.77 -35.04
C ASP A 234 -31.30 -18.00 -35.96
N ILE A 235 -30.78 -19.12 -35.42
CA ILE A 235 -30.68 -20.38 -36.13
C ILE A 235 -32.09 -20.93 -36.53
N LEU A 236 -33.05 -20.84 -35.60
CA LEU A 236 -34.43 -21.28 -35.89
C LEU A 236 -35.07 -20.41 -36.98
N ASN A 237 -34.91 -19.10 -36.92
CA ASN A 237 -35.40 -18.17 -37.95
C ASN A 237 -34.76 -18.49 -39.31
N SER A 238 -33.46 -18.73 -39.39
CA SER A 238 -32.79 -19.14 -40.63
C SER A 238 -33.40 -20.43 -41.22
N ARG A 239 -33.59 -21.45 -40.35
CA ARG A 239 -34.24 -22.71 -40.78
C ARG A 239 -35.66 -22.48 -41.25
N LEU A 240 -36.43 -21.59 -40.67
CA LEU A 240 -37.78 -21.23 -41.10
C LEU A 240 -37.75 -20.57 -42.49
N PHE A 241 -36.84 -19.62 -42.74
CA PHE A 241 -36.65 -18.99 -44.04
C PHE A 241 -36.28 -20.01 -45.10
N ASP A 242 -35.31 -20.90 -44.80
CA ASP A 242 -34.91 -21.97 -45.75
C ASP A 242 -36.09 -22.92 -46.05
N THR A 243 -36.87 -23.22 -45.03
CA THR A 243 -38.06 -24.09 -45.18
C THR A 243 -39.14 -23.40 -46.01
N GLU A 244 -39.41 -22.13 -45.77
CA GLU A 244 -40.34 -21.31 -46.56
C GLU A 244 -39.89 -21.24 -48.05
N ALA A 245 -38.62 -20.92 -48.26
CA ALA A 245 -38.05 -20.84 -49.60
C ALA A 245 -38.20 -22.19 -50.36
N ARG A 246 -37.95 -23.30 -49.68
CA ARG A 246 -38.13 -24.64 -50.23
C ARG A 246 -39.59 -24.92 -50.60
N TYR A 247 -40.53 -24.59 -49.72
CA TYR A 247 -41.96 -24.77 -50.03
C TYR A 247 -42.42 -23.86 -51.17
N ARG A 248 -42.00 -22.58 -51.18
CA ARG A 248 -42.30 -21.67 -52.31
C ARG A 248 -41.77 -22.22 -53.62
N ALA A 249 -40.55 -22.76 -53.67
CA ALA A 249 -40.00 -23.38 -54.87
C ALA A 249 -40.80 -24.63 -55.30
N GLN A 250 -41.23 -25.46 -54.32
CA GLN A 250 -42.08 -26.63 -54.61
C GLN A 250 -43.46 -26.24 -55.17
N PHE A 251 -44.13 -25.24 -54.59
CA PHE A 251 -45.37 -24.71 -55.06
C PHE A 251 -45.25 -24.09 -56.48
N THR A 252 -44.19 -23.32 -56.70
CA THR A 252 -43.93 -22.76 -58.07
C THR A 252 -43.68 -23.89 -59.12
N ALA A 253 -42.95 -24.94 -58.75
CA ALA A 253 -42.75 -26.09 -59.61
C ALA A 253 -44.06 -26.85 -59.87
N LEU A 254 -44.93 -27.02 -58.86
CA LEU A 254 -46.25 -27.62 -58.99
C LEU A 254 -47.13 -26.78 -59.88
N ASP A 255 -47.19 -25.47 -59.74
CA ASP A 255 -47.97 -24.58 -60.63
C ASP A 255 -47.49 -24.69 -62.09
N SER A 256 -46.16 -24.77 -62.29
CA SER A 256 -45.61 -24.98 -63.62
C SER A 256 -46.07 -26.34 -64.26
N ILE A 257 -46.05 -27.41 -63.43
CA ILE A 257 -46.53 -28.72 -63.86
C ILE A 257 -48.04 -28.70 -64.19
N VAL A 258 -48.83 -28.08 -63.29
CA VAL A 258 -50.31 -27.95 -63.54
C VAL A 258 -50.59 -27.14 -64.81
N SER A 259 -49.88 -26.04 -65.04
CA SER A 259 -49.98 -25.25 -66.27
C SER A 259 -49.60 -26.06 -67.52
N SER A 260 -48.50 -26.81 -67.40
CA SER A 260 -48.10 -27.72 -68.52
C SER A 260 -49.13 -28.80 -68.81
N LEU A 261 -49.73 -29.42 -67.76
CA LEU A 261 -50.79 -30.38 -67.88
C LEU A 261 -52.04 -29.75 -68.50
N ASN A 262 -52.44 -28.56 -68.14
CA ASN A 262 -53.54 -27.84 -68.72
C ASN A 262 -53.30 -27.55 -70.20
N ASN A 263 -52.08 -27.12 -70.55
CA ASN A 263 -51.70 -26.91 -71.97
C ASN A 263 -51.73 -28.20 -72.73
N THR A 264 -51.24 -29.33 -72.20
CA THR A 264 -51.26 -30.63 -72.80
C THR A 264 -52.70 -31.10 -72.97
N SER A 265 -53.59 -30.97 -72.01
CA SER A 265 -55.00 -31.27 -72.07
C SER A 265 -55.73 -30.48 -73.15
N SER A 266 -55.44 -29.18 -73.21
CA SER A 266 -55.98 -28.31 -74.26
C SER A 266 -55.52 -28.72 -75.66
N PHE A 267 -54.22 -29.08 -75.80
CA PHE A 267 -53.68 -29.61 -77.08
C PHE A 267 -54.33 -30.96 -77.49
N LEU A 268 -54.48 -31.88 -76.54
CA LEU A 268 -55.16 -33.15 -76.76
C LEU A 268 -56.63 -32.94 -77.15
N THR A 269 -57.34 -32.01 -76.51
CA THR A 269 -58.73 -31.68 -76.86
C THR A 269 -58.81 -31.12 -78.25
N GLN A 270 -57.87 -30.24 -78.66
CA GLN A 270 -57.83 -29.73 -80.08
C GLN A 270 -57.50 -30.85 -81.09
N GLN A 271 -56.57 -31.79 -80.77
CA GLN A 271 -56.23 -32.89 -81.65
C GLN A 271 -57.41 -33.84 -81.82
N LEU A 272 -58.12 -34.15 -80.71
CA LEU A 272 -59.35 -34.96 -80.79
C LEU A 272 -60.44 -34.28 -81.57
N ALA A 273 -60.62 -32.99 -81.45
CA ALA A 273 -61.57 -32.23 -82.27
C ALA A 273 -61.21 -32.23 -83.75
N ALA A 274 -59.89 -32.12 -84.09
CA ALA A 274 -59.41 -32.22 -85.48
C ALA A 274 -59.58 -33.60 -86.04
N LEU A 275 -59.36 -34.67 -85.28
CA LEU A 275 -59.58 -36.04 -85.69
C LEU A 275 -61.08 -36.30 -85.98
N THR A 276 -61.98 -35.81 -85.12
CA THR A 276 -63.43 -35.96 -85.34
C THR A 276 -63.93 -35.15 -86.53
N ALA A 277 -63.26 -34.02 -86.84
CA ALA A 277 -63.59 -33.26 -88.05
C ALA A 277 -63.08 -33.92 -89.38
N SER A 278 -62.02 -34.73 -89.28
CA SER A 278 -61.46 -35.45 -90.50
C SER A 278 -62.13 -36.76 -90.78
N THR A 279 -63.05 -37.24 -89.93
CA THR A 279 -63.84 -38.50 -90.11
C THR A 279 -65.26 -38.27 -90.55
N LYS A 280 -65.61 -37.06 -90.94
CA LYS A 280 -66.87 -36.68 -91.62
C LYS A 280 -66.51 -36.31 -93.05
#